data_cc5044bd557e17b033bc49bea5a10487
#
_entry.id   cc5044bd557e17b033bc49bea5a10487
#
_cell.length_a   1.000
_cell.length_b   1.000
_cell.length_c   1.000
_cell.angle_alpha   90.00
_cell.angle_beta   90.00
_cell.angle_gamma   90.00
#
_symmetry.space_group_name_H-M   'P 1'
#
loop_
_entity.id
_entity.type
_entity.pdbx_description
1 polymer ?
#
loop_
_entity_poly.entity_id
_entity_poly.type
_entity_poly.pdbx_seq_one_letter_code
_entity_poly.pdbx_strand_id
1 'polypeptide(L)'
;GRAMADELAVGAAPLIRISGTAAVPGGVYVENARLIDARGAYPQRIASLVRHPTLPGSHNAQNAAAAAALALALVIPAEDIAAGIASFPGLPHRQERVGELDGVLFVNDSKATNADAAARALACYPRVFWIAGGRAKQGGIAPLAPLFPRIARAFLVGESAGDFSATLSEHSVAH
;
A
#
# COMPACT_ATOMS: atom_id res chain seq x y z
N GLY A 1 7.35 -13.44 -8.74
CA GLY A 1 6.34 -14.00 -7.84
C GLY A 1 5.88 -15.41 -8.24
N ARG A 2 5.39 -15.62 -9.47
CA ARG A 2 4.88 -16.96 -9.88
C ARG A 2 6.00 -18.00 -9.95
N ALA A 3 7.12 -17.71 -10.60
CA ALA A 3 8.26 -18.65 -10.72
C ALA A 3 8.78 -19.12 -9.35
N MET A 4 8.94 -18.19 -8.39
CA MET A 4 9.35 -18.54 -7.02
C MET A 4 8.30 -19.40 -6.29
N ALA A 5 7.01 -19.14 -6.52
CA ALA A 5 5.94 -19.94 -5.94
C ALA A 5 5.95 -21.38 -6.48
N ASP A 6 6.26 -21.54 -7.76
CA ASP A 6 6.32 -22.85 -8.40
C ASP A 6 7.57 -23.65 -7.94
N GLU A 7 8.71 -22.98 -7.72
CA GLU A 7 9.91 -23.60 -7.12
C GLU A 7 9.67 -24.02 -5.66
N LEU A 8 9.00 -23.19 -4.86
CA LEU A 8 8.68 -23.50 -3.46
C LEU A 8 7.61 -24.60 -3.32
N ALA A 9 6.74 -24.79 -4.31
CA ALA A 9 5.73 -25.83 -4.30
C ALA A 9 6.31 -27.25 -4.46
N VAL A 10 7.58 -27.36 -4.85
CA VAL A 10 8.31 -28.65 -4.92
C VAL A 10 8.80 -29.12 -3.54
N GLY A 11 8.76 -28.24 -2.53
CA GLY A 11 9.15 -28.55 -1.14
C GLY A 11 7.97 -29.05 -0.29
N ALA A 12 8.29 -29.68 0.85
CA ALA A 12 7.30 -30.24 1.79
C ALA A 12 6.51 -29.16 2.59
N ALA A 13 6.79 -27.87 2.42
CA ALA A 13 6.12 -26.81 3.16
C ALA A 13 4.81 -26.38 2.46
N PRO A 14 3.70 -26.22 3.19
CA PRO A 14 2.45 -25.75 2.62
C PRO A 14 2.60 -24.30 2.09
N LEU A 15 2.31 -24.10 0.81
CA LEU A 15 2.35 -22.80 0.16
C LEU A 15 0.95 -22.16 0.17
N ILE A 16 0.81 -21.01 0.83
CA ILE A 16 -0.41 -20.19 0.76
C ILE A 16 -0.13 -19.03 -0.19
N ARG A 17 -0.83 -19.00 -1.33
CA ARG A 17 -0.76 -17.88 -2.27
C ARG A 17 -1.56 -16.70 -1.76
N ILE A 18 -1.08 -15.48 -2.02
CA ILE A 18 -1.76 -14.25 -1.61
C ILE A 18 -1.88 -13.27 -2.78
N SER A 19 -2.91 -12.43 -2.74
CA SER A 19 -3.05 -11.29 -3.65
C SER A 19 -3.80 -10.13 -2.98
N GLY A 20 -3.37 -8.89 -3.28
CA GLY A 20 -4.05 -7.67 -2.84
C GLY A 20 -5.04 -7.09 -3.88
N THR A 21 -5.17 -7.73 -5.06
CA THR A 21 -5.89 -7.11 -6.19
C THR A 21 -6.77 -8.06 -6.99
N ALA A 22 -6.58 -9.37 -6.85
CA ALA A 22 -7.28 -10.37 -7.65
C ALA A 22 -7.51 -11.66 -6.87
N ALA A 23 -8.54 -12.41 -7.25
CA ALA A 23 -8.83 -13.72 -6.69
C ALA A 23 -7.68 -14.71 -6.94
N VAL A 24 -7.38 -15.50 -5.92
CA VAL A 24 -6.38 -16.57 -5.95
C VAL A 24 -7.01 -17.84 -5.39
N PRO A 25 -7.40 -18.79 -6.24
CA PRO A 25 -7.93 -20.09 -5.80
C PRO A 25 -6.93 -20.81 -4.88
N GLY A 26 -7.42 -21.35 -3.77
CA GLY A 26 -6.58 -22.03 -2.78
C GLY A 26 -5.70 -21.10 -1.94
N GLY A 27 -5.94 -19.79 -1.96
CA GLY A 27 -5.14 -18.80 -1.28
C GLY A 27 -5.95 -17.82 -0.43
N VAL A 28 -5.29 -16.73 -0.02
CA VAL A 28 -5.92 -15.61 0.69
C VAL A 28 -5.73 -14.35 -0.13
N TYR A 29 -6.81 -13.62 -0.39
CA TYR A 29 -6.74 -12.46 -1.28
C TYR A 29 -7.70 -11.35 -0.88
N VAL A 30 -7.47 -10.17 -1.46
CA VAL A 30 -8.40 -9.05 -1.38
C VAL A 30 -8.98 -8.75 -2.75
N GLU A 31 -10.29 -8.73 -2.82
CA GLU A 31 -11.05 -8.35 -4.00
C GLU A 31 -12.18 -7.40 -3.61
N ASN A 32 -12.34 -6.30 -4.33
CA ASN A 32 -13.33 -5.26 -4.00
C ASN A 32 -13.28 -4.83 -2.53
N ALA A 33 -12.05 -4.65 -2.01
CA ALA A 33 -11.76 -4.34 -0.61
C ALA A 33 -12.33 -5.36 0.41
N ARG A 34 -12.55 -6.60 -0.01
CA ARG A 34 -12.96 -7.72 0.86
C ARG A 34 -11.81 -8.70 0.98
N LEU A 35 -11.38 -8.97 2.19
CA LEU A 35 -10.39 -10.01 2.49
C LEU A 35 -11.08 -11.37 2.52
N ILE A 36 -10.59 -12.30 1.73
CA ILE A 36 -11.22 -13.59 1.45
C ILE A 36 -10.21 -14.71 1.68
N ASP A 37 -10.62 -15.72 2.44
CA ASP A 37 -9.95 -17.02 2.54
C ASP A 37 -10.59 -17.99 1.55
N ALA A 38 -9.86 -18.41 0.54
CA ALA A 38 -10.28 -19.39 -0.46
C ALA A 38 -9.48 -20.71 -0.39
N ARG A 39 -8.87 -21.02 0.76
CA ARG A 39 -8.14 -22.28 0.98
C ARG A 39 -9.06 -23.49 1.14
N GLY A 40 -10.30 -23.25 1.57
CA GLY A 40 -11.33 -24.28 1.71
C GLY A 40 -12.11 -24.53 0.41
N ALA A 41 -13.12 -25.40 0.49
CA ALA A 41 -13.98 -25.74 -0.64
C ALA A 41 -14.81 -24.52 -1.14
N TYR A 42 -15.13 -23.60 -0.26
CA TYR A 42 -15.86 -22.36 -0.56
C TYR A 42 -15.10 -21.16 -0.02
N PRO A 43 -14.94 -20.08 -0.81
CA PRO A 43 -14.35 -18.83 -0.36
C PRO A 43 -15.18 -18.21 0.78
N GLN A 44 -14.51 -17.80 1.85
CA GLN A 44 -15.11 -17.16 3.01
C GLN A 44 -14.56 -15.74 3.18
N ARG A 45 -15.45 -14.78 3.39
CA ARG A 45 -15.05 -13.41 3.72
C ARG A 45 -14.61 -13.34 5.17
N ILE A 46 -13.38 -12.86 5.41
CA ILE A 46 -12.83 -12.63 6.74
C ILE A 46 -13.16 -11.20 7.21
N ALA A 47 -12.79 -10.20 6.41
CA ALA A 47 -12.87 -8.79 6.79
C ALA A 47 -13.21 -7.89 5.60
N SER A 48 -13.55 -6.62 5.92
CA SER A 48 -13.71 -5.55 4.92
C SER A 48 -12.62 -4.50 5.13
N LEU A 49 -11.96 -4.11 4.05
CA LEU A 49 -11.01 -3.00 4.01
C LEU A 49 -11.62 -1.74 3.39
N VAL A 50 -12.94 -1.73 3.17
CA VAL A 50 -13.64 -0.56 2.60
C VAL A 50 -13.44 0.64 3.51
N ARG A 51 -12.79 1.70 2.97
CA ARG A 51 -12.49 2.93 3.71
C ARG A 51 -11.76 2.69 5.05
N HIS A 52 -10.96 1.63 5.14
CA HIS A 52 -10.16 1.40 6.35
C HIS A 52 -9.19 2.57 6.54
N PRO A 53 -9.21 3.25 7.69
CA PRO A 53 -8.53 4.54 7.86
C PRO A 53 -7.01 4.43 7.77
N THR A 54 -6.43 3.28 8.11
CA THR A 54 -4.97 3.09 8.21
C THR A 54 -4.42 2.09 7.21
N LEU A 55 -5.27 1.51 6.34
CA LEU A 55 -4.87 0.53 5.33
C LEU A 55 -5.28 0.97 3.89
N PRO A 56 -4.95 2.20 3.46
CA PRO A 56 -5.28 2.64 2.11
C PRO A 56 -4.41 1.93 1.07
N GLY A 57 -5.00 1.72 -0.12
CA GLY A 57 -4.28 1.24 -1.30
C GLY A 57 -4.10 -0.28 -1.40
N SER A 58 -3.78 -0.73 -2.61
CA SER A 58 -3.64 -2.15 -2.94
C SER A 58 -2.45 -2.83 -2.24
N HIS A 59 -1.39 -2.09 -1.96
CA HIS A 59 -0.25 -2.62 -1.22
C HIS A 59 -0.61 -2.99 0.23
N ASN A 60 -1.47 -2.20 0.89
CA ASN A 60 -1.97 -2.56 2.21
C ASN A 60 -2.99 -3.69 2.16
N ALA A 61 -3.78 -3.80 1.09
CA ALA A 61 -4.61 -4.97 0.84
C ALA A 61 -3.76 -6.26 0.74
N GLN A 62 -2.62 -6.20 0.04
CA GLN A 62 -1.68 -7.32 -0.03
C GLN A 62 -1.06 -7.65 1.34
N ASN A 63 -0.68 -6.62 2.13
CA ASN A 63 -0.17 -6.82 3.48
C ASN A 63 -1.21 -7.48 4.40
N ALA A 64 -2.47 -7.05 4.31
CA ALA A 64 -3.58 -7.64 5.05
C ALA A 64 -3.80 -9.11 4.65
N ALA A 65 -3.75 -9.43 3.35
CA ALA A 65 -3.85 -10.81 2.86
C ALA A 65 -2.69 -11.68 3.38
N ALA A 66 -1.46 -11.14 3.42
CA ALA A 66 -0.30 -11.85 3.95
C ALA A 66 -0.43 -12.12 5.45
N ALA A 67 -0.81 -11.10 6.23
CA ALA A 67 -1.01 -11.23 7.68
C ALA A 67 -2.11 -12.24 7.99
N ALA A 68 -3.24 -12.17 7.27
CA ALA A 68 -4.33 -13.13 7.44
C ALA A 68 -3.91 -14.55 7.06
N ALA A 69 -3.16 -14.75 5.96
CA ALA A 69 -2.66 -16.06 5.57
C ALA A 69 -1.77 -16.69 6.64
N LEU A 70 -0.89 -15.89 7.26
CA LEU A 70 -0.05 -16.35 8.37
C LEU A 70 -0.87 -16.68 9.62
N ALA A 71 -1.81 -15.83 9.99
CA ALA A 71 -2.68 -16.06 11.14
C ALA A 71 -3.53 -17.32 10.97
N LEU A 72 -4.11 -17.52 9.78
CA LEU A 72 -4.86 -18.73 9.43
C LEU A 72 -3.99 -19.99 9.42
N ALA A 73 -2.72 -19.89 9.04
CA ALA A 73 -1.77 -21.01 9.13
C ALA A 73 -1.46 -21.39 10.59
N LEU A 74 -1.56 -20.44 11.51
CA LEU A 74 -1.46 -20.62 12.96
C LEU A 74 -2.80 -21.00 13.61
N VAL A 75 -3.83 -21.29 12.81
CA VAL A 75 -5.17 -21.71 13.25
C VAL A 75 -5.88 -20.62 14.10
N ILE A 76 -5.55 -19.35 13.87
CA ILE A 76 -6.26 -18.23 14.52
C ILE A 76 -7.66 -18.12 13.87
N PRO A 77 -8.73 -18.00 14.66
CA PRO A 77 -10.10 -17.86 14.16
C PRO A 77 -10.28 -16.65 13.26
N ALA A 78 -11.15 -16.77 12.24
CA ALA A 78 -11.38 -15.70 11.28
C ALA A 78 -11.96 -14.42 11.92
N GLU A 79 -12.77 -14.57 12.96
CA GLU A 79 -13.31 -13.47 13.76
C GLU A 79 -12.22 -12.67 14.47
N ASP A 80 -11.20 -13.34 15.02
CA ASP A 80 -10.07 -12.68 15.69
C ASP A 80 -9.18 -11.95 14.67
N ILE A 81 -8.98 -12.54 13.50
CA ILE A 81 -8.28 -11.90 12.40
C ILE A 81 -9.05 -10.64 11.94
N ALA A 82 -10.37 -10.74 11.80
CA ALA A 82 -11.22 -9.61 11.42
C ALA A 82 -11.14 -8.48 12.47
N ALA A 83 -11.21 -8.84 13.76
CA ALA A 83 -11.08 -7.88 14.87
C ALA A 83 -9.70 -7.20 14.86
N GLY A 84 -8.63 -7.96 14.67
CA GLY A 84 -7.28 -7.43 14.59
C GLY A 84 -7.07 -6.47 13.42
N ILE A 85 -7.64 -6.78 12.24
CA ILE A 85 -7.61 -5.87 11.10
C ILE A 85 -8.42 -4.61 11.41
N ALA A 86 -9.65 -4.75 11.91
CA ALA A 86 -10.52 -3.60 12.18
C ALA A 86 -9.94 -2.63 13.21
N SER A 87 -9.21 -3.14 14.19
CA SER A 87 -8.57 -2.35 15.26
C SER A 87 -7.15 -1.87 14.93
N PHE A 88 -6.61 -2.21 13.75
CA PHE A 88 -5.23 -1.86 13.41
C PHE A 88 -5.03 -0.35 13.33
N PRO A 89 -4.21 0.24 14.22
CA PRO A 89 -4.07 1.69 14.33
C PRO A 89 -3.18 2.30 13.23
N GLY A 90 -2.57 1.48 12.37
CA GLY A 90 -1.53 1.89 11.44
C GLY A 90 -0.14 1.89 12.07
N LEU A 91 0.83 2.38 11.31
CA LEU A 91 2.21 2.51 11.76
C LEU A 91 2.63 3.99 11.66
N PRO A 92 3.37 4.51 12.64
CA PRO A 92 3.93 5.86 12.57
C PRO A 92 4.72 6.06 11.26
N HIS A 93 4.52 7.22 10.64
CA HIS A 93 5.20 7.62 9.40
C HIS A 93 4.94 6.74 8.16
N ARG A 94 3.92 5.86 8.19
CA ARG A 94 3.48 5.04 7.06
C ARG A 94 2.02 5.31 6.74
N GLN A 95 1.77 6.22 5.81
CA GLN A 95 0.41 6.66 5.49
C GLN A 95 -0.38 7.02 6.75
N GLU A 96 0.33 7.52 7.76
CA GLU A 96 -0.20 7.91 9.04
C GLU A 96 -1.13 9.09 8.87
N ARG A 97 -2.39 8.93 9.23
CA ARG A 97 -3.36 10.01 9.23
C ARG A 97 -3.09 10.93 10.43
N VAL A 98 -2.52 12.10 10.15
CA VAL A 98 -2.17 13.09 11.19
C VAL A 98 -3.39 13.89 11.62
N GLY A 99 -4.28 14.23 10.68
CA GLY A 99 -5.47 15.01 10.96
C GLY A 99 -6.22 15.39 9.70
N GLU A 100 -7.32 16.12 9.89
CA GLU A 100 -8.11 16.69 8.83
C GLU A 100 -8.51 18.12 9.20
N LEU A 101 -8.34 19.06 8.28
CA LEU A 101 -8.71 20.47 8.44
C LEU A 101 -9.38 20.96 7.16
N ASP A 102 -10.55 21.53 7.27
CA ASP A 102 -11.34 22.08 6.15
C ASP A 102 -11.49 21.10 4.97
N GLY A 103 -11.68 19.81 5.27
CA GLY A 103 -11.83 18.76 4.27
C GLY A 103 -10.52 18.30 3.63
N VAL A 104 -9.37 18.83 4.09
CA VAL A 104 -8.04 18.41 3.65
C VAL A 104 -7.48 17.40 4.64
N LEU A 105 -7.21 16.19 4.17
CA LEU A 105 -6.57 15.14 4.96
C LEU A 105 -5.05 15.33 4.97
N PHE A 106 -4.45 15.37 6.14
CA PHE A 106 -3.01 15.42 6.34
C PHE A 106 -2.47 14.01 6.61
N VAL A 107 -1.53 13.57 5.77
CA VAL A 107 -0.94 12.23 5.84
C VAL A 107 0.57 12.32 5.96
N ASN A 108 1.14 11.69 6.96
CA ASN A 108 2.56 11.54 7.15
C ASN A 108 3.02 10.20 6.59
N ASP A 109 3.79 10.26 5.51
CA ASP A 109 4.41 9.08 4.89
C ASP A 109 5.94 9.25 4.75
N SER A 110 6.56 9.85 5.75
CA SER A 110 8.02 10.11 5.75
C SER A 110 8.88 8.85 5.68
N LYS A 111 8.31 7.66 5.86
CA LYS A 111 8.93 6.37 5.55
C LYS A 111 9.01 6.06 4.05
N ALA A 112 8.32 6.79 3.18
CA ALA A 112 8.42 6.66 1.73
C ALA A 112 9.75 7.30 1.22
N THR A 113 10.85 6.68 1.53
CA THR A 113 12.21 7.20 1.26
C THR A 113 12.76 6.86 -0.14
N ASN A 114 11.92 6.39 -1.05
CA ASN A 114 12.27 6.10 -2.44
C ASN A 114 11.04 6.25 -3.34
N ALA A 115 11.26 6.28 -4.66
CA ALA A 115 10.19 6.46 -5.64
C ALA A 115 9.11 5.37 -5.56
N ASP A 116 9.46 4.10 -5.38
CA ASP A 116 8.50 3.00 -5.27
C ASP A 116 7.53 3.18 -4.08
N ALA A 117 8.06 3.56 -2.94
CA ALA A 117 7.25 3.82 -1.76
C ALA A 117 6.35 5.04 -1.98
N ALA A 118 6.90 6.15 -2.51
CA ALA A 118 6.14 7.35 -2.83
C ALA A 118 5.05 7.09 -3.88
N ALA A 119 5.32 6.23 -4.89
CA ALA A 119 4.32 5.83 -5.87
C ALA A 119 3.09 5.18 -5.23
N ARG A 120 3.31 4.30 -4.26
CA ARG A 120 2.22 3.63 -3.53
C ARG A 120 1.37 4.62 -2.74
N ALA A 121 2.01 5.63 -2.12
CA ALA A 121 1.32 6.68 -1.40
C ALA A 121 0.49 7.56 -2.35
N LEU A 122 1.10 8.10 -3.40
CA LEU A 122 0.43 8.93 -4.38
C LEU A 122 -0.75 8.23 -5.07
N ALA A 123 -0.63 6.91 -5.28
CA ALA A 123 -1.70 6.11 -5.87
C ALA A 123 -2.94 5.97 -4.98
N CYS A 124 -2.83 6.21 -3.67
CA CYS A 124 -3.96 6.10 -2.74
C CYS A 124 -4.95 7.25 -2.84
N TYR A 125 -4.55 8.40 -3.38
CA TYR A 125 -5.33 9.63 -3.37
C TYR A 125 -5.54 10.16 -4.79
N PRO A 126 -6.73 10.66 -5.14
CA PRO A 126 -7.01 11.19 -6.48
C PRO A 126 -6.30 12.52 -6.75
N ARG A 127 -6.06 13.32 -5.70
CA ARG A 127 -5.42 14.63 -5.76
C ARG A 127 -4.64 14.89 -4.48
N VAL A 128 -3.40 15.38 -4.61
CA VAL A 128 -2.52 15.63 -3.47
C VAL A 128 -1.81 16.98 -3.57
N PHE A 129 -1.58 17.59 -2.42
CA PHE A 129 -0.53 18.57 -2.18
C PHE A 129 0.66 17.80 -1.62
N TRP A 130 1.76 17.77 -2.36
CA TRP A 130 2.86 16.88 -2.06
C TRP A 130 4.04 17.61 -1.44
N ILE A 131 4.37 17.33 -0.19
CA ILE A 131 5.60 17.79 0.44
C ILE A 131 6.66 16.71 0.20
N ALA A 132 7.71 17.04 -0.55
CA ALA A 132 8.75 16.09 -0.94
C ALA A 132 10.13 16.69 -0.77
N GLY A 133 11.11 15.82 -0.44
CA GLY A 133 12.49 16.29 -0.31
C GLY A 133 13.38 15.38 0.52
N GLY A 134 14.40 15.99 1.12
CA GLY A 134 15.48 15.28 1.80
C GLY A 134 16.63 14.99 0.86
N ARG A 135 17.25 13.81 0.98
CA ARG A 135 18.31 13.34 0.09
C ARG A 135 17.75 12.28 -0.87
N ALA A 136 17.75 12.57 -2.16
CA ALA A 136 17.27 11.64 -3.17
C ALA A 136 18.13 10.36 -3.22
N LYS A 137 17.48 9.23 -3.48
CA LYS A 137 18.15 8.03 -3.94
C LYS A 137 18.35 8.08 -5.46
N GLN A 138 19.17 7.18 -5.99
CA GLN A 138 19.41 7.06 -7.42
C GLN A 138 18.10 7.03 -8.22
N GLY A 139 17.99 7.83 -9.26
CA GLY A 139 16.81 7.99 -10.10
C GLY A 139 15.80 9.05 -9.63
N GLY A 140 16.00 9.65 -8.45
CA GLY A 140 15.16 10.75 -7.96
C GLY A 140 13.66 10.43 -7.96
N ILE A 141 12.87 11.36 -8.51
CA ILE A 141 11.39 11.22 -8.63
C ILE A 141 10.91 10.96 -10.07
N ALA A 142 11.79 10.84 -11.04
CA ALA A 142 11.42 10.58 -12.44
C ALA A 142 10.51 9.34 -12.61
N PRO A 143 10.69 8.22 -11.88
CA PRO A 143 9.78 7.07 -11.97
C PRO A 143 8.33 7.37 -11.56
N LEU A 144 8.08 8.51 -10.91
CA LEU A 144 6.74 8.92 -10.47
C LEU A 144 5.95 9.65 -11.57
N ALA A 145 6.53 9.92 -12.73
CA ALA A 145 5.90 10.68 -13.80
C ALA A 145 4.45 10.23 -14.15
N PRO A 146 4.10 8.92 -14.15
CA PRO A 146 2.72 8.49 -14.38
C PRO A 146 1.72 8.95 -13.30
N LEU A 147 2.21 9.36 -12.13
CA LEU A 147 1.39 9.82 -10.99
C LEU A 147 1.39 11.34 -10.84
N PHE A 148 2.21 12.07 -11.58
CA PHE A 148 2.26 13.52 -11.53
C PHE A 148 0.93 14.22 -11.81
N PRO A 149 0.01 13.70 -12.66
CA PRO A 149 -1.32 14.29 -12.81
C PRO A 149 -2.17 14.32 -11.53
N ARG A 150 -1.80 13.56 -10.51
CA ARG A 150 -2.46 13.59 -9.19
C ARG A 150 -1.95 14.70 -8.28
N ILE A 151 -0.79 15.30 -8.62
CA ILE A 151 -0.16 16.35 -7.80
C ILE A 151 -0.75 17.70 -8.20
N ALA A 152 -1.54 18.28 -7.29
CA ALA A 152 -2.07 19.63 -7.50
C ALA A 152 -0.97 20.69 -7.34
N ARG A 153 -0.06 20.49 -6.39
CA ARG A 153 1.16 21.28 -6.20
C ARG A 153 2.16 20.46 -5.36
N ALA A 154 3.45 20.58 -5.67
CA ALA A 154 4.53 20.07 -4.84
C ALA A 154 5.15 21.22 -4.01
N PHE A 155 5.58 20.90 -2.81
CA PHE A 155 6.37 21.75 -1.91
C PHE A 155 7.68 21.04 -1.65
N LEU A 156 8.76 21.61 -2.10
CA LEU A 156 10.06 20.94 -2.13
C LEU A 156 10.96 21.44 -1.01
N VAL A 157 11.58 20.52 -0.28
CA VAL A 157 12.43 20.84 0.88
C VAL A 157 13.72 20.00 0.84
N GLY A 158 14.77 20.55 1.43
CA GLY A 158 16.04 19.84 1.62
C GLY A 158 16.94 19.79 0.38
N GLU A 159 17.95 18.92 0.43
CA GLU A 159 19.07 18.86 -0.52
C GLU A 159 18.64 18.59 -1.97
N SER A 160 17.62 17.77 -2.16
CA SER A 160 17.15 17.36 -3.49
C SER A 160 16.07 18.28 -4.08
N ALA A 161 15.76 19.41 -3.45
CA ALA A 161 14.71 20.31 -3.92
C ALA A 161 14.94 20.81 -5.36
N GLY A 162 16.19 21.12 -5.71
CA GLY A 162 16.56 21.58 -7.06
C GLY A 162 16.33 20.49 -8.13
N ASP A 163 16.78 19.27 -7.88
CA ASP A 163 16.64 18.14 -8.82
C ASP A 163 15.16 17.78 -9.00
N PHE A 164 14.39 17.82 -7.91
CA PHE A 164 12.95 17.54 -7.97
C PHE A 164 12.21 18.65 -8.71
N SER A 165 12.59 19.93 -8.53
CA SER A 165 12.03 21.07 -9.25
C SER A 165 12.28 20.91 -10.75
N ALA A 166 13.50 20.57 -11.17
CA ALA A 166 13.80 20.33 -12.59
C ALA A 166 12.90 19.24 -13.18
N THR A 167 12.82 18.08 -12.53
CA THR A 167 11.96 16.96 -12.98
C THR A 167 10.47 17.35 -13.06
N LEU A 168 9.95 18.07 -12.06
CA LEU A 168 8.54 18.49 -12.05
C LEU A 168 8.25 19.54 -13.12
N SER A 169 9.21 20.44 -13.41
CA SER A 169 9.10 21.45 -14.48
C SER A 169 8.98 20.80 -15.85
N GLU A 170 9.77 19.75 -16.15
CA GLU A 170 9.70 18.98 -17.39
C GLU A 170 8.30 18.40 -17.63
N HIS A 171 7.56 18.14 -16.56
CA HIS A 171 6.20 17.58 -16.60
C HIS A 171 5.09 18.60 -16.30
N SER A 172 5.41 19.91 -16.24
CA SER A 172 4.47 21.00 -16.01
C SER A 172 3.70 20.86 -14.69
N VAL A 173 4.28 20.25 -13.66
CA VAL A 173 3.69 20.14 -12.32
C VAL A 173 3.98 21.42 -11.55
N ALA A 174 2.94 22.03 -10.98
CA ALA A 174 3.10 23.22 -10.13
C ALA A 174 3.89 22.90 -8.86
N HIS A 175 4.87 23.73 -8.54
CA HIS A 175 5.70 23.59 -7.33
C HIS A 175 6.26 24.93 -6.86
#